data_f5ae3448713b92b1947e62b1068401f5
#
_entry.id   f5ae3448713b92b1947e62b1068401f5
#
_cell.length_a   1.000
_cell.length_b   1.000
_cell.length_c   1.000
_cell.angle_alpha   90.00
_cell.angle_beta   90.00
_cell.angle_gamma   90.00
#
_symmetry.space_group_name_H-M   'P 1'
#
loop_
_entity.id
_entity.type
_entity.pdbx_description
1 polymer ?
#
loop_
_entity_poly.entity_id
_entity_poly.type
_entity_poly.pdbx_seq_one_letter_code
_entity_poly.pdbx_strand_id
1 'polypeptide(L)'
;YPENISPDKGTLPATISAVSPDFKMPQVWKTTLAVDYKLPVSFPMQVTVEGIFDKNVNAACISDWSIPSAGGFARFNGADNRPIYPAGFRNNLAAFVLENTHKGYFWSANLMVTARPAEWINLMASYTHQVRKEITGMPGSNAESAFTYVPTSEGPNHIKLHNSQYLTPDRFVASMQINDKCNNHYSFIYETWRGGYNYSYMTVNDMNGDGYNYDAIYVPTDAEVESGAFRFVSQDDQDRFMGFLHNNKSLSKYQGKYAEGYSVYNPWVHRVDFSYKHDFKLNIGSTKH
;
A
#
# COMPACT_ATOMS: atom_id res chain seq x y z
N TYR A 1 2.25 18.28 41.01
CA TYR A 1 3.41 18.28 40.10
C TYR A 1 4.00 19.69 39.77
N PRO A 2 3.49 20.82 40.28
CA PRO A 2 4.02 22.14 39.97
C PRO A 2 5.49 22.34 40.38
N GLU A 3 5.91 21.63 41.42
CA GLU A 3 7.27 21.67 41.92
C GLU A 3 8.33 21.06 40.97
N ASN A 4 7.89 20.25 40.02
CA ASN A 4 8.76 19.57 39.03
C ASN A 4 8.72 20.22 37.65
N ILE A 5 7.95 21.27 37.44
CA ILE A 5 7.77 21.99 36.17
C ILE A 5 8.42 23.37 36.22
N SER A 6 9.39 23.58 37.11
CA SER A 6 10.18 24.81 37.11
C SER A 6 11.15 24.79 35.92
N PRO A 7 11.30 25.91 35.16
CA PRO A 7 12.29 26.00 34.09
C PRO A 7 13.71 25.68 34.54
N ASP A 8 13.99 25.89 35.80
CA ASP A 8 15.31 25.66 36.39
C ASP A 8 15.57 24.17 36.74
N LYS A 9 14.54 23.34 36.73
CA LYS A 9 14.60 21.93 37.13
C LYS A 9 14.03 20.97 36.08
N GLY A 10 13.48 21.48 34.99
CA GLY A 10 12.89 20.71 33.92
C GLY A 10 13.95 20.20 32.95
N THR A 11 13.80 18.97 32.49
CA THR A 11 14.54 18.46 31.34
C THR A 11 13.75 18.80 30.08
N LEU A 12 14.43 19.37 29.07
CA LEU A 12 13.79 19.57 27.76
C LEU A 12 13.36 18.19 27.21
N PRO A 13 12.11 18.05 26.74
CA PRO A 13 11.69 16.81 26.12
C PRO A 13 12.47 16.58 24.82
N ALA A 14 13.01 15.38 24.63
CA ALA A 14 13.69 15.00 23.39
C ALA A 14 12.74 14.88 22.20
N THR A 15 11.46 14.60 22.49
CA THR A 15 10.41 14.44 21.46
C THR A 15 9.15 15.20 21.85
N ILE A 16 8.61 15.95 20.92
CA ILE A 16 7.32 16.65 21.04
C ILE A 16 6.38 16.12 19.97
N SER A 17 5.13 15.84 20.35
CA SER A 17 4.06 15.53 19.40
C SER A 17 3.02 16.65 19.47
N ALA A 18 2.66 17.22 18.34
CA ALA A 18 1.73 18.34 18.22
C ALA A 18 0.80 18.18 17.02
N VAL A 19 -0.20 19.04 16.96
CA VAL A 19 -1.13 19.17 15.82
C VAL A 19 -0.96 20.56 15.26
N SER A 20 -0.85 20.68 13.94
CA SER A 20 -0.80 21.97 13.25
C SER A 20 -2.07 22.78 13.53
N PRO A 21 -1.98 24.08 13.79
CA PRO A 21 -3.14 24.96 13.95
C PRO A 21 -4.10 24.92 12.74
N ASP A 22 -3.56 24.64 11.54
CA ASP A 22 -4.31 24.58 10.29
C ASP A 22 -4.81 23.18 9.95
N PHE A 23 -4.64 22.21 10.85
CA PHE A 23 -5.08 20.83 10.63
C PHE A 23 -6.58 20.74 10.42
N LYS A 24 -6.97 20.06 9.35
CA LYS A 24 -8.36 19.78 9.01
C LYS A 24 -8.61 18.27 9.09
N MET A 25 -9.80 17.89 9.50
CA MET A 25 -10.22 16.48 9.46
C MET A 25 -10.08 15.92 8.04
N PRO A 26 -9.64 14.67 7.89
CA PRO A 26 -9.44 14.06 6.57
C PRO A 26 -10.69 14.16 5.70
N GLN A 27 -10.48 14.56 4.45
CA GLN A 27 -11.51 14.70 3.43
C GLN A 27 -11.08 14.06 2.13
N VAL A 28 -12.03 13.42 1.46
CA VAL A 28 -11.83 12.73 0.19
C VAL A 28 -12.93 13.14 -0.78
N TRP A 29 -12.57 13.42 -2.01
CA TRP A 29 -13.52 13.47 -3.13
C TRP A 29 -13.66 12.07 -3.69
N LYS A 30 -14.89 11.56 -3.77
CA LYS A 30 -15.19 10.24 -4.31
C LYS A 30 -16.16 10.32 -5.49
N THR A 31 -15.84 9.59 -6.56
CA THR A 31 -16.68 9.42 -7.74
C THR A 31 -16.84 7.94 -8.03
N THR A 32 -18.06 7.51 -8.31
CA THR A 32 -18.37 6.13 -8.72
C THR A 32 -19.24 6.15 -9.97
N LEU A 33 -18.91 5.30 -10.93
CA LEU A 33 -19.71 5.04 -12.12
C LEU A 33 -19.88 3.53 -12.27
N ALA A 34 -21.12 3.08 -12.47
CA ALA A 34 -21.42 1.68 -12.74
C ALA A 34 -22.37 1.55 -13.94
N VAL A 35 -22.19 0.51 -14.73
CA VAL A 35 -23.05 0.15 -15.86
C VAL A 35 -23.37 -1.32 -15.77
N ASP A 36 -24.67 -1.62 -15.80
CA ASP A 36 -25.21 -2.97 -15.87
C ASP A 36 -25.76 -3.23 -17.27
N TYR A 37 -25.32 -4.33 -17.88
CA TYR A 37 -25.80 -4.74 -19.19
C TYR A 37 -26.31 -6.18 -19.15
N LYS A 38 -27.58 -6.37 -19.46
CA LYS A 38 -28.19 -7.71 -19.63
C LYS A 38 -27.89 -8.20 -21.03
N LEU A 39 -27.21 -9.34 -21.14
CA LEU A 39 -26.88 -9.92 -22.43
C LEU A 39 -28.12 -10.54 -23.09
N PRO A 40 -28.26 -10.40 -24.41
CA PRO A 40 -29.37 -11.00 -25.18
C PRO A 40 -29.09 -12.50 -25.47
N VAL A 41 -28.98 -13.30 -24.43
CA VAL A 41 -28.76 -14.76 -24.52
C VAL A 41 -29.97 -15.51 -23.99
N SER A 42 -30.04 -16.84 -24.21
CA SER A 42 -31.19 -17.66 -23.87
C SER A 42 -31.49 -17.84 -22.37
N PHE A 43 -30.57 -17.42 -21.52
CA PHE A 43 -30.72 -17.47 -20.06
C PHE A 43 -30.34 -16.13 -19.43
N PRO A 44 -30.79 -15.81 -18.21
CA PRO A 44 -30.43 -14.58 -17.54
C PRO A 44 -28.90 -14.46 -17.34
N MET A 45 -28.30 -13.46 -18.00
CA MET A 45 -26.88 -13.13 -17.88
C MET A 45 -26.68 -11.63 -17.87
N GLN A 46 -25.91 -11.13 -16.90
CA GLN A 46 -25.61 -9.71 -16.73
C GLN A 46 -24.13 -9.50 -16.57
N VAL A 47 -23.63 -8.43 -17.19
CA VAL A 47 -22.29 -7.90 -17.01
C VAL A 47 -22.41 -6.56 -16.30
N THR A 48 -21.67 -6.38 -15.23
CA THR A 48 -21.54 -5.13 -14.50
C THR A 48 -20.10 -4.64 -14.62
N VAL A 49 -19.92 -3.39 -15.04
CA VAL A 49 -18.63 -2.69 -14.99
C VAL A 49 -18.76 -1.53 -14.04
N GLU A 50 -17.87 -1.46 -13.06
CA GLU A 50 -17.85 -0.40 -12.07
C GLU A 50 -16.46 0.23 -12.00
N GLY A 51 -16.42 1.57 -11.95
CA GLY A 51 -15.22 2.36 -11.71
C GLY A 51 -15.41 3.24 -10.47
N ILE A 52 -14.40 3.28 -9.61
CA ILE A 52 -14.34 4.16 -8.44
C ILE A 52 -13.06 4.98 -8.54
N PHE A 53 -13.18 6.28 -8.26
CA PHE A 53 -12.05 7.18 -8.14
C PHE A 53 -12.18 8.02 -6.88
N ASP A 54 -11.14 8.01 -6.04
CA ASP A 54 -11.03 8.82 -4.85
C ASP A 54 -9.80 9.73 -4.95
N LYS A 55 -9.95 10.99 -4.57
CA LYS A 55 -8.85 11.96 -4.46
C LYS A 55 -8.81 12.56 -3.08
N ASN A 56 -7.65 12.53 -2.45
CA ASN A 56 -7.46 13.19 -1.16
C ASN A 56 -7.60 14.71 -1.33
N VAL A 57 -8.50 15.31 -0.56
CA VAL A 57 -8.62 16.77 -0.40
C VAL A 57 -7.79 17.20 0.81
N ASN A 58 -7.95 16.52 1.93
CA ASN A 58 -7.12 16.66 3.12
C ASN A 58 -6.85 15.26 3.64
N ALA A 59 -5.65 14.72 3.45
CA ALA A 59 -5.22 13.49 4.11
C ALA A 59 -4.33 13.84 5.30
N ALA A 60 -4.38 13.07 6.36
CA ALA A 60 -3.48 13.23 7.49
C ALA A 60 -2.07 12.77 7.11
N CYS A 61 -1.07 13.51 7.52
CA CYS A 61 0.34 13.13 7.48
C CYS A 61 1.08 13.70 8.70
N ILE A 62 2.28 13.23 8.93
CA ILE A 62 3.14 13.74 10.00
C ILE A 62 4.42 14.26 9.36
N SER A 63 4.87 15.43 9.83
CA SER A 63 6.16 16.02 9.51
C SER A 63 6.98 16.19 10.80
N ASP A 64 8.28 16.08 10.72
CA ASP A 64 9.16 16.46 11.82
C ASP A 64 9.67 17.89 11.61
N TRP A 65 9.14 18.83 12.37
CA TRP A 65 9.49 20.25 12.24
C TRP A 65 10.89 20.59 12.78
N SER A 66 11.55 19.65 13.44
CA SER A 66 12.96 19.81 13.83
C SER A 66 13.94 19.60 12.68
N ILE A 67 13.48 18.99 11.56
CA ILE A 67 14.30 18.73 10.38
C ILE A 67 14.32 19.97 9.48
N PRO A 68 15.50 20.56 9.22
CA PRO A 68 15.60 21.69 8.31
C PRO A 68 15.30 21.24 6.86
N SER A 69 14.92 22.20 6.04
CA SER A 69 14.72 21.93 4.61
C SER A 69 16.02 21.43 3.98
N ALA A 70 15.95 20.35 3.21
CA ALA A 70 17.09 19.79 2.48
C ALA A 70 17.56 20.67 1.30
N GLY A 71 16.92 21.81 1.06
CA GLY A 71 17.34 22.79 0.06
C GLY A 71 18.69 23.40 0.43
N GLY A 72 19.69 23.20 -0.42
CA GLY A 72 21.04 23.69 -0.18
C GLY A 72 21.97 22.71 0.54
N PHE A 73 21.50 21.52 0.92
CA PHE A 73 22.40 20.45 1.39
C PHE A 73 23.27 19.90 0.27
N ALA A 74 24.47 19.44 0.63
CA ALA A 74 25.27 18.62 -0.28
C ALA A 74 24.45 17.39 -0.73
N ARG A 75 24.78 16.84 -1.87
CA ARG A 75 24.12 15.65 -2.41
C ARG A 75 25.18 14.60 -2.76
N PHE A 76 24.79 13.35 -2.85
CA PHE A 76 25.67 12.31 -3.36
C PHE A 76 26.13 12.66 -4.77
N ASN A 77 27.38 12.39 -5.06
CA ASN A 77 27.99 12.69 -6.35
C ASN A 77 27.90 11.47 -7.29
N GLY A 78 26.69 11.20 -7.77
CA GLY A 78 26.46 10.05 -8.65
C GLY A 78 25.01 10.01 -9.15
N ALA A 79 24.62 8.87 -9.72
CA ALA A 79 23.24 8.61 -10.14
C ALA A 79 22.28 8.60 -8.94
N ASP A 80 22.68 8.01 -7.82
CA ASP A 80 22.06 8.24 -6.52
C ASP A 80 22.45 9.65 -6.06
N ASN A 81 21.53 10.58 -6.18
CA ASN A 81 21.73 12.01 -5.91
C ASN A 81 20.83 12.50 -4.76
N ARG A 82 20.73 11.69 -3.68
CA ARG A 82 19.97 12.09 -2.49
C ARG A 82 20.71 13.19 -1.68
N PRO A 83 20.00 14.03 -0.91
CA PRO A 83 20.60 15.02 -0.06
C PRO A 83 21.38 14.37 1.10
N ILE A 84 22.48 14.99 1.52
CA ILE A 84 23.27 14.59 2.68
C ILE A 84 22.96 15.55 3.82
N TYR A 85 22.43 15.03 4.91
CA TYR A 85 22.09 15.83 6.08
C TYR A 85 23.34 16.12 6.91
N PRO A 86 23.54 17.37 7.39
CA PRO A 86 24.69 17.70 8.22
C PRO A 86 24.65 16.95 9.56
N ALA A 87 25.80 16.51 10.05
CA ALA A 87 25.90 15.86 11.35
C ALA A 87 25.33 16.75 12.46
N GLY A 88 24.51 16.16 13.33
CA GLY A 88 23.91 16.85 14.45
C GLY A 88 22.82 17.87 14.12
N PHE A 89 22.29 17.88 12.91
CA PHE A 89 21.26 18.85 12.47
C PHE A 89 20.01 18.87 13.38
N ARG A 90 19.66 17.76 14.01
CA ARG A 90 18.50 17.63 14.92
C ARG A 90 18.83 17.87 16.39
N ASN A 91 20.10 17.90 16.77
CA ASN A 91 20.53 17.96 18.19
C ASN A 91 19.78 16.98 19.12
N ASN A 92 19.45 15.78 18.62
CA ASN A 92 18.64 14.77 19.27
C ASN A 92 17.20 15.22 19.65
N LEU A 93 16.69 16.25 19.00
CA LEU A 93 15.30 16.72 19.17
C LEU A 93 14.45 16.23 18.02
N ALA A 94 13.16 15.95 18.29
CA ALA A 94 12.15 15.66 17.28
C ALA A 94 10.86 16.42 17.60
N ALA A 95 10.23 17.00 16.59
CA ALA A 95 8.95 17.70 16.71
C ALA A 95 7.97 17.16 15.66
N PHE A 96 7.29 16.05 16.01
CA PHE A 96 6.31 15.42 15.14
C PHE A 96 5.01 16.20 15.15
N VAL A 97 4.63 16.76 14.00
CA VAL A 97 3.42 17.56 13.85
C VAL A 97 2.47 16.91 12.89
N LEU A 98 1.23 16.69 13.35
CA LEU A 98 0.13 16.20 12.52
C LEU A 98 -0.35 17.33 11.60
N GLU A 99 -0.29 17.09 10.31
CA GLU A 99 -0.61 18.05 9.24
C GLU A 99 -1.52 17.42 8.18
N ASN A 100 -1.87 18.21 7.17
CA ASN A 100 -2.60 17.73 6.01
C ASN A 100 -1.76 17.73 4.75
N THR A 101 -2.09 16.81 3.85
CA THR A 101 -1.60 16.75 2.49
C THR A 101 -2.74 16.58 1.49
N HIS A 102 -2.58 17.15 0.28
CA HIS A 102 -3.48 16.91 -0.87
C HIS A 102 -2.98 15.77 -1.75
N LYS A 103 -1.84 15.16 -1.42
CA LYS A 103 -1.26 14.06 -2.17
C LYS A 103 -2.04 12.76 -1.90
N GLY A 104 -2.08 11.93 -2.92
CA GLY A 104 -2.71 10.63 -2.83
C GLY A 104 -4.03 10.53 -3.57
N TYR A 105 -4.28 9.32 -4.09
CA TYR A 105 -5.49 8.95 -4.81
C TYR A 105 -5.68 7.45 -4.77
N PHE A 106 -6.91 7.04 -5.03
CA PHE A 106 -7.28 5.65 -5.23
C PHE A 106 -8.14 5.54 -6.49
N TRP A 107 -7.98 4.49 -7.25
CA TRP A 107 -8.97 4.08 -8.23
C TRP A 107 -9.10 2.57 -8.26
N SER A 108 -10.28 2.10 -8.61
CA SER A 108 -10.54 0.69 -8.88
C SER A 108 -11.45 0.53 -10.09
N ALA A 109 -11.26 -0.57 -10.82
CA ALA A 109 -12.15 -1.03 -11.85
C ALA A 109 -12.57 -2.46 -11.53
N ASN A 110 -13.86 -2.72 -11.57
CA ASN A 110 -14.46 -4.02 -11.35
C ASN A 110 -15.24 -4.47 -12.57
N LEU A 111 -15.03 -5.70 -12.99
CA LEU A 111 -15.84 -6.40 -13.99
C LEU A 111 -16.49 -7.60 -13.30
N MET A 112 -17.80 -7.64 -13.27
CA MET A 112 -18.57 -8.74 -12.72
C MET A 112 -19.51 -9.34 -13.77
N VAL A 113 -19.58 -10.65 -13.81
CA VAL A 113 -20.54 -11.40 -14.63
C VAL A 113 -21.37 -12.28 -13.73
N THR A 114 -22.70 -12.20 -13.86
CA THR A 114 -23.64 -13.12 -13.22
C THR A 114 -24.41 -13.85 -14.29
N ALA A 115 -24.66 -15.14 -14.08
CA ALA A 115 -25.40 -15.96 -15.03
C ALA A 115 -26.27 -17.00 -14.30
N ARG A 116 -27.46 -17.26 -14.86
CA ARG A 116 -28.36 -18.27 -14.39
C ARG A 116 -28.78 -19.19 -15.55
N PRO A 117 -27.87 -20.10 -15.97
CA PRO A 117 -28.10 -20.97 -17.15
C PRO A 117 -29.24 -21.96 -16.95
N ALA A 118 -29.61 -22.29 -15.70
CA ALA A 118 -30.77 -23.06 -15.31
C ALA A 118 -31.34 -22.53 -13.99
N GLU A 119 -32.61 -22.83 -13.68
CA GLU A 119 -33.25 -22.34 -12.45
C GLU A 119 -32.54 -22.79 -11.15
N TRP A 120 -31.83 -23.90 -11.22
CA TRP A 120 -31.11 -24.51 -10.11
C TRP A 120 -29.62 -24.16 -10.05
N ILE A 121 -29.07 -23.38 -11.01
CA ILE A 121 -27.66 -22.94 -11.04
C ILE A 121 -27.55 -21.41 -11.06
N ASN A 122 -26.79 -20.85 -10.11
CA ASN A 122 -26.37 -19.47 -10.15
C ASN A 122 -24.83 -19.40 -10.22
N LEU A 123 -24.31 -18.60 -11.13
CA LEU A 123 -22.90 -18.40 -11.37
C LEU A 123 -22.56 -16.92 -11.19
N MET A 124 -21.41 -16.64 -10.61
CA MET A 124 -20.84 -15.29 -10.54
C MET A 124 -19.34 -15.38 -10.72
N ALA A 125 -18.77 -14.45 -11.47
CA ALA A 125 -17.33 -14.20 -11.54
C ALA A 125 -17.09 -12.71 -11.51
N SER A 126 -16.09 -12.27 -10.73
CA SER A 126 -15.72 -10.86 -10.61
C SER A 126 -14.20 -10.71 -10.58
N TYR A 127 -13.68 -9.73 -11.30
CA TYR A 127 -12.29 -9.32 -11.24
C TYR A 127 -12.22 -7.83 -10.90
N THR A 128 -11.40 -7.53 -9.90
CA THR A 128 -11.16 -6.16 -9.46
C THR A 128 -9.67 -5.84 -9.60
N HIS A 129 -9.38 -4.75 -10.29
CA HIS A 129 -8.05 -4.12 -10.31
C HIS A 129 -8.10 -2.78 -9.59
N GLN A 130 -7.09 -2.49 -8.75
CA GLN A 130 -7.05 -1.24 -7.99
C GLN A 130 -5.64 -0.70 -7.82
N VAL A 131 -5.56 0.62 -7.75
CA VAL A 131 -4.35 1.38 -7.49
C VAL A 131 -4.62 2.35 -6.35
N ARG A 132 -3.73 2.39 -5.38
CA ARG A 132 -3.75 3.38 -4.31
C ARG A 132 -2.35 3.97 -4.15
N LYS A 133 -2.26 5.28 -4.28
CA LYS A 133 -1.04 6.05 -4.06
C LYS A 133 -1.23 7.00 -2.89
N GLU A 134 -0.25 7.00 -2.00
CA GLU A 134 -0.26 7.82 -0.78
C GLU A 134 1.18 8.24 -0.43
N ILE A 135 1.36 9.16 0.49
CA ILE A 135 2.68 9.49 1.06
C ILE A 135 2.88 8.84 2.42
N THR A 136 1.82 8.40 3.06
CA THR A 136 1.85 7.62 4.30
C THR A 136 0.51 6.94 4.53
N GLY A 137 0.55 5.70 5.00
CA GLY A 137 -0.60 4.97 5.55
C GLY A 137 -0.75 5.17 7.06
N MET A 138 -0.02 6.08 7.66
CA MET A 138 0.05 6.29 9.12
C MET A 138 0.36 4.98 9.86
N PRO A 139 1.42 4.24 9.48
CA PRO A 139 1.78 3.00 10.15
C PRO A 139 2.27 3.25 11.57
N GLY A 140 2.13 2.24 12.43
CA GLY A 140 2.57 2.36 13.83
C GLY A 140 1.50 2.90 14.78
N SER A 141 1.88 3.01 16.05
CA SER A 141 0.95 3.33 17.16
C SER A 141 1.14 4.72 17.75
N ASN A 142 2.16 5.45 17.35
CA ASN A 142 2.47 6.81 17.81
C ASN A 142 2.98 7.68 16.65
N ALA A 143 3.17 8.98 16.90
CA ALA A 143 3.59 9.94 15.88
C ALA A 143 4.95 9.61 15.26
N GLU A 144 5.91 9.19 16.07
CA GLU A 144 7.23 8.81 15.59
C GLU A 144 7.19 7.62 14.64
N SER A 145 6.55 6.53 15.03
CA SER A 145 6.45 5.33 14.17
C SER A 145 5.63 5.59 12.91
N ALA A 146 4.58 6.41 12.99
CA ALA A 146 3.80 6.81 11.82
C ALA A 146 4.61 7.65 10.83
N PHE A 147 5.59 8.40 11.32
CA PHE A 147 6.50 9.20 10.51
C PHE A 147 7.65 8.38 9.92
N THR A 148 8.32 7.55 10.74
CA THR A 148 9.58 6.89 10.38
C THR A 148 9.44 5.72 9.42
N TYR A 149 8.30 5.01 9.42
CA TYR A 149 8.15 3.76 8.66
C TYR A 149 7.74 3.94 7.19
N VAL A 150 8.19 5.02 6.57
CA VAL A 150 7.89 5.31 5.15
C VAL A 150 9.18 5.45 4.35
N PRO A 151 9.39 4.67 3.27
CA PRO A 151 10.59 4.77 2.45
C PRO A 151 10.71 6.14 1.78
N THR A 152 11.89 6.74 1.87
CA THR A 152 12.19 8.06 1.29
C THR A 152 13.54 8.09 0.59
N SER A 153 13.70 9.01 -0.36
CA SER A 153 14.95 9.29 -1.04
C SER A 153 15.41 10.76 -0.92
N GLU A 154 14.49 11.64 -0.51
CA GLU A 154 14.75 13.07 -0.39
C GLU A 154 14.71 13.55 1.06
N GLY A 155 14.63 12.61 2.00
CA GLY A 155 14.44 12.87 3.42
C GLY A 155 13.00 12.72 3.87
N PRO A 156 12.81 12.52 5.18
CA PRO A 156 11.55 12.03 5.74
C PRO A 156 10.38 13.03 5.65
N ASN A 157 10.65 14.33 5.50
CA ASN A 157 9.61 15.35 5.25
C ASN A 157 9.24 15.49 3.76
N HIS A 158 9.94 14.80 2.85
CA HIS A 158 9.80 14.96 1.40
C HIS A 158 9.39 13.66 0.71
N ILE A 159 8.40 12.98 1.27
CA ILE A 159 7.94 11.69 0.77
C ILE A 159 7.26 11.85 -0.59
N LYS A 160 7.68 11.02 -1.55
CA LYS A 160 7.06 10.88 -2.87
C LYS A 160 5.85 9.97 -2.77
N LEU A 161 4.89 10.10 -3.71
CA LEU A 161 3.78 9.17 -3.82
C LEU A 161 4.30 7.75 -4.05
N HIS A 162 3.82 6.82 -3.26
CA HIS A 162 4.13 5.40 -3.34
C HIS A 162 2.85 4.57 -3.21
N ASN A 163 2.94 3.27 -3.45
CA ASN A 163 1.81 2.37 -3.22
C ASN A 163 1.43 2.33 -1.75
N SER A 164 0.15 2.11 -1.47
CA SER A 164 -0.27 1.79 -0.11
C SER A 164 0.29 0.44 0.34
N GLN A 165 0.72 0.36 1.59
CA GLN A 165 1.22 -0.87 2.19
C GLN A 165 0.20 -2.01 2.14
N TYR A 166 -1.09 -1.69 2.26
CA TYR A 166 -2.19 -2.65 2.32
C TYR A 166 -2.94 -2.82 1.00
N LEU A 167 -2.37 -2.31 -0.11
CA LEU A 167 -3.00 -2.44 -1.42
C LEU A 167 -3.09 -3.91 -1.85
N THR A 168 -4.29 -4.33 -2.25
CA THR A 168 -4.56 -5.58 -2.97
C THR A 168 -4.83 -5.22 -4.42
N PRO A 169 -3.79 -5.18 -5.30
CA PRO A 169 -3.95 -4.62 -6.64
C PRO A 169 -4.88 -5.44 -7.53
N ASP A 170 -4.92 -6.74 -7.32
CA ASP A 170 -5.74 -7.65 -8.13
C ASP A 170 -6.45 -8.66 -7.25
N ARG A 171 -7.74 -8.84 -7.48
CA ARG A 171 -8.59 -9.84 -6.83
C ARG A 171 -9.56 -10.44 -7.83
N PHE A 172 -9.66 -11.75 -7.83
CA PHE A 172 -10.66 -12.48 -8.59
C PHE A 172 -11.51 -13.34 -7.63
N VAL A 173 -12.81 -13.34 -7.84
CA VAL A 173 -13.77 -14.16 -7.11
C VAL A 173 -14.67 -14.85 -8.11
N ALA A 174 -14.89 -16.15 -7.95
CA ALA A 174 -15.91 -16.88 -8.67
C ALA A 174 -16.76 -17.70 -7.69
N SER A 175 -18.05 -17.77 -7.93
CA SER A 175 -18.94 -18.61 -7.15
C SER A 175 -19.91 -19.38 -8.03
N MET A 176 -20.24 -20.59 -7.59
CA MET A 176 -21.27 -21.43 -8.18
C MET A 176 -22.18 -21.93 -7.05
N GLN A 177 -23.48 -21.70 -7.21
CA GLN A 177 -24.51 -22.24 -6.32
C GLN A 177 -25.43 -23.19 -7.10
N ILE A 178 -25.64 -24.36 -6.56
CA ILE A 178 -26.50 -25.41 -7.12
C ILE A 178 -27.58 -25.76 -6.09
N ASN A 179 -28.84 -25.65 -6.48
CA ASN A 179 -29.99 -26.00 -5.65
C ASN A 179 -30.76 -27.11 -6.36
N ASP A 180 -30.65 -28.35 -5.90
CA ASP A 180 -31.34 -29.47 -6.53
C ASP A 180 -32.81 -29.61 -6.08
N LYS A 181 -33.56 -30.45 -6.77
CA LYS A 181 -34.97 -30.71 -6.46
C LYS A 181 -35.19 -31.52 -5.18
N CYS A 182 -34.10 -32.04 -4.59
CA CYS A 182 -34.11 -32.81 -3.35
C CYS A 182 -33.79 -31.95 -2.11
N ASN A 183 -33.91 -30.62 -2.22
CA ASN A 183 -33.59 -29.65 -1.17
C ASN A 183 -32.12 -29.67 -0.73
N ASN A 184 -31.21 -30.06 -1.61
CA ASN A 184 -29.77 -29.93 -1.40
C ASN A 184 -29.27 -28.62 -2.02
N HIS A 185 -28.41 -27.97 -1.28
CA HIS A 185 -27.76 -26.69 -1.67
C HIS A 185 -26.24 -26.87 -1.60
N TYR A 186 -25.60 -26.70 -2.73
CA TYR A 186 -24.14 -26.75 -2.85
C TYR A 186 -23.62 -25.37 -3.21
N SER A 187 -22.57 -24.92 -2.53
CA SER A 187 -21.92 -23.65 -2.85
C SER A 187 -20.43 -23.89 -2.96
N PHE A 188 -19.86 -23.43 -4.07
CA PHE A 188 -18.44 -23.41 -4.34
C PHE A 188 -18.02 -21.94 -4.50
N ILE A 189 -16.96 -21.53 -3.79
CA ILE A 189 -16.38 -20.22 -3.91
C ILE A 189 -14.88 -20.39 -4.15
N TYR A 190 -14.40 -19.77 -5.20
CA TYR A 190 -12.97 -19.61 -5.46
C TYR A 190 -12.61 -18.14 -5.38
N GLU A 191 -11.58 -17.84 -4.62
CA GLU A 191 -11.05 -16.50 -4.48
C GLU A 191 -9.54 -16.54 -4.67
N THR A 192 -9.00 -15.57 -5.40
CA THR A 192 -7.57 -15.37 -5.49
C THR A 192 -7.24 -13.88 -5.51
N TRP A 193 -6.14 -13.51 -4.86
CA TRP A 193 -5.67 -12.14 -4.80
C TRP A 193 -4.17 -12.09 -4.62
N ARG A 194 -3.56 -10.96 -4.89
CA ARG A 194 -2.17 -10.67 -4.56
C ARG A 194 -2.05 -9.36 -3.79
N GLY A 195 -0.97 -9.19 -3.02
CA GLY A 195 -0.78 -8.02 -2.16
C GLY A 195 -1.47 -8.17 -0.81
N GLY A 196 -1.98 -7.07 -0.28
CA GLY A 196 -2.63 -7.00 1.04
C GLY A 196 -1.70 -6.64 2.18
N TYR A 197 -0.42 -7.00 2.12
CA TYR A 197 0.68 -6.46 2.92
C TYR A 197 1.91 -6.42 2.04
N ASN A 198 2.25 -5.23 1.55
CA ASN A 198 3.28 -5.05 0.54
C ASN A 198 4.59 -4.58 1.17
N TYR A 199 5.70 -4.89 0.52
CA TYR A 199 7.05 -4.61 1.01
C TYR A 199 7.75 -3.59 0.12
N SER A 200 8.80 -2.99 0.68
CA SER A 200 9.69 -2.05 0.00
C SER A 200 11.10 -2.61 -0.07
N TYR A 201 11.79 -2.31 -1.15
CA TYR A 201 13.25 -2.39 -1.14
C TYR A 201 13.81 -1.13 -0.52
N MET A 202 14.48 -1.27 0.63
CA MET A 202 15.07 -0.17 1.38
C MET A 202 16.35 -0.62 2.07
N THR A 203 17.15 0.32 2.50
CA THR A 203 18.30 0.05 3.34
C THR A 203 17.88 -0.16 4.79
N VAL A 204 18.72 -0.82 5.56
CA VAL A 204 18.56 -0.97 7.02
C VAL A 204 19.39 0.07 7.79
N ASN A 205 20.15 0.89 7.10
CA ASN A 205 20.99 1.93 7.65
C ASN A 205 20.54 3.29 7.10
N ASP A 206 20.74 4.33 7.91
CA ASP A 206 20.65 5.72 7.48
C ASP A 206 21.76 6.00 6.45
N MET A 207 21.40 6.17 5.19
CA MET A 207 22.37 6.41 4.12
C MET A 207 22.79 7.87 3.98
N ASN A 208 21.93 8.78 4.36
CA ASN A 208 22.09 10.19 4.06
C ASN A 208 22.22 11.08 5.29
N GLY A 209 22.23 10.48 6.50
CA GLY A 209 22.41 11.19 7.76
C GLY A 209 21.16 11.90 8.26
N ASP A 210 19.97 11.55 7.75
CA ASP A 210 18.71 12.19 8.18
C ASP A 210 18.16 11.67 9.52
N GLY A 211 18.83 10.67 10.09
CA GLY A 211 18.47 10.07 11.38
C GLY A 211 17.43 8.94 11.28
N TYR A 212 17.08 8.49 10.07
CA TYR A 212 16.09 7.43 9.83
C TYR A 212 16.62 6.32 8.94
N ASN A 213 16.19 5.07 9.18
CA ASN A 213 16.70 3.87 8.52
C ASN A 213 15.79 3.35 7.40
N TYR A 214 14.98 4.22 6.78
CA TYR A 214 14.02 3.84 5.73
C TYR A 214 14.35 4.48 4.39
N ASP A 215 15.62 4.46 4.03
CA ASP A 215 16.10 4.97 2.75
C ASP A 215 15.72 4.04 1.60
N ALA A 216 15.05 4.58 0.58
CA ALA A 216 14.74 3.85 -0.64
C ALA A 216 16.04 3.50 -1.39
N ILE A 217 16.11 2.29 -1.93
CA ILE A 217 17.26 1.84 -2.72
C ILE A 217 17.21 2.50 -4.11
N TYR A 218 18.33 3.10 -4.53
CA TYR A 218 18.55 3.43 -5.93
C TYR A 218 18.90 2.16 -6.69
N VAL A 219 18.25 1.93 -7.82
CA VAL A 219 18.45 0.74 -8.64
C VAL A 219 19.28 1.12 -9.85
N PRO A 220 20.57 0.73 -9.92
CA PRO A 220 21.44 1.12 -11.03
C PRO A 220 21.00 0.50 -12.37
N THR A 221 21.29 1.20 -13.45
CA THR A 221 21.23 0.65 -14.78
C THR A 221 22.49 -0.18 -15.08
N ASP A 222 22.41 -1.05 -16.08
CA ASP A 222 23.58 -1.83 -16.52
C ASP A 222 24.73 -0.90 -16.93
N ALA A 223 24.44 0.18 -17.68
CA ALA A 223 25.42 1.16 -18.11
C ALA A 223 26.11 1.89 -16.93
N GLU A 224 25.36 2.19 -15.85
CA GLU A 224 25.95 2.79 -14.65
C GLU A 224 26.88 1.84 -13.91
N VAL A 225 26.56 0.54 -13.90
CA VAL A 225 27.44 -0.49 -13.33
C VAL A 225 28.68 -0.70 -14.20
N GLU A 226 28.52 -0.81 -15.50
CA GLU A 226 29.62 -0.98 -16.46
C GLU A 226 30.58 0.21 -16.46
N SER A 227 30.07 1.42 -16.28
CA SER A 227 30.90 2.64 -16.18
C SER A 227 31.67 2.77 -14.86
N GLY A 228 31.42 1.89 -13.88
CA GLY A 228 32.01 1.96 -12.55
C GLY A 228 31.42 3.05 -11.64
N ALA A 229 30.26 3.59 -12.01
CA ALA A 229 29.51 4.54 -11.15
C ALA A 229 29.07 3.90 -9.82
N PHE A 230 28.87 2.60 -9.82
CA PHE A 230 28.62 1.78 -8.62
C PHE A 230 29.81 0.85 -8.39
N ARG A 231 30.29 0.81 -7.13
CA ARG A 231 31.40 -0.04 -6.73
C ARG A 231 30.89 -1.22 -5.91
N PHE A 232 31.27 -2.40 -6.31
CA PHE A 232 31.05 -3.64 -5.59
C PHE A 232 32.33 -4.07 -4.87
N VAL A 233 32.20 -4.90 -3.84
CA VAL A 233 33.36 -5.44 -3.10
C VAL A 233 34.19 -6.36 -3.99
N SER A 234 33.52 -7.11 -4.85
CA SER A 234 34.16 -8.02 -5.83
C SER A 234 33.35 -8.09 -7.13
N GLN A 235 33.96 -8.66 -8.18
CA GLN A 235 33.24 -8.94 -9.42
C GLN A 235 32.12 -9.97 -9.21
N ASP A 236 32.35 -10.96 -8.34
CA ASP A 236 31.33 -11.97 -8.00
C ASP A 236 30.10 -11.33 -7.34
N ASP A 237 30.28 -10.33 -6.46
CA ASP A 237 29.18 -9.60 -5.86
C ASP A 237 28.42 -8.78 -6.90
N GLN A 238 29.13 -8.15 -7.84
CA GLN A 238 28.51 -7.44 -8.96
C GLN A 238 27.66 -8.39 -9.81
N ASP A 239 28.19 -9.52 -10.20
CA ASP A 239 27.53 -10.50 -11.06
C ASP A 239 26.27 -11.09 -10.37
N ARG A 240 26.39 -11.39 -9.07
CA ARG A 240 25.24 -11.83 -8.25
C ARG A 240 24.16 -10.78 -8.14
N PHE A 241 24.55 -9.52 -7.87
CA PHE A 241 23.60 -8.43 -7.75
C PHE A 241 22.88 -8.17 -9.08
N MET A 242 23.61 -8.12 -10.19
CA MET A 242 23.03 -7.90 -11.52
C MET A 242 22.16 -9.08 -11.94
N GLY A 243 22.58 -10.30 -11.66
CA GLY A 243 21.76 -11.50 -11.87
C GLY A 243 20.46 -11.49 -11.06
N PHE A 244 20.51 -11.06 -9.79
CA PHE A 244 19.33 -10.88 -8.96
C PHE A 244 18.42 -9.78 -9.53
N LEU A 245 18.98 -8.63 -9.91
CA LEU A 245 18.24 -7.49 -10.45
C LEU A 245 17.49 -7.86 -11.73
N HIS A 246 18.14 -8.50 -12.68
CA HIS A 246 17.54 -8.90 -13.96
C HIS A 246 16.42 -9.94 -13.79
N ASN A 247 16.56 -10.84 -12.81
CA ASN A 247 15.55 -11.86 -12.51
C ASN A 247 14.40 -11.34 -11.62
N ASN A 248 14.53 -10.15 -11.03
CA ASN A 248 13.53 -9.59 -10.11
C ASN A 248 12.67 -8.55 -10.80
N LYS A 249 11.52 -8.97 -11.33
CA LYS A 249 10.55 -8.09 -12.01
C LYS A 249 10.05 -6.91 -11.16
N SER A 250 10.07 -7.03 -9.84
CA SER A 250 9.63 -5.95 -8.94
C SER A 250 10.69 -4.87 -8.79
N LEU A 251 11.96 -5.18 -8.99
CA LEU A 251 13.08 -4.28 -8.84
C LEU A 251 13.57 -3.74 -10.19
N SER A 252 13.70 -4.60 -11.21
CA SER A 252 14.25 -4.25 -12.52
C SER A 252 13.53 -3.10 -13.23
N LYS A 253 12.21 -2.93 -13.01
CA LYS A 253 11.43 -1.81 -13.54
C LYS A 253 11.86 -0.44 -13.00
N TYR A 254 12.69 -0.41 -11.96
CA TYR A 254 13.21 0.82 -11.34
C TYR A 254 14.67 1.11 -11.72
N GLN A 255 15.28 0.42 -12.68
CA GLN A 255 16.62 0.77 -13.14
C GLN A 255 16.72 2.26 -13.51
N GLY A 256 17.75 2.95 -13.00
CA GLY A 256 17.93 4.39 -13.12
C GLY A 256 17.05 5.23 -12.19
N LYS A 257 16.40 4.62 -11.17
CA LYS A 257 15.48 5.30 -10.25
C LYS A 257 15.57 4.70 -8.85
N TYR A 258 14.98 5.39 -7.89
CA TYR A 258 14.69 4.81 -6.58
C TYR A 258 13.54 3.81 -6.67
N ALA A 259 13.68 2.68 -5.99
CA ALA A 259 12.59 1.73 -5.83
C ALA A 259 11.43 2.41 -5.09
N GLU A 260 10.23 2.30 -5.65
CA GLU A 260 9.03 2.88 -5.05
C GLU A 260 8.64 2.09 -3.80
N GLY A 261 8.22 2.81 -2.76
CA GLY A 261 7.71 2.21 -1.53
C GLY A 261 6.53 1.28 -1.78
N TYR A 262 6.52 0.15 -1.07
CA TYR A 262 5.47 -0.87 -1.11
C TYR A 262 5.15 -1.39 -2.51
N SER A 263 6.17 -1.51 -3.34
CA SER A 263 6.05 -1.98 -4.73
C SER A 263 6.29 -3.48 -4.89
N VAL A 264 6.63 -4.17 -3.83
CA VAL A 264 6.82 -5.63 -3.78
C VAL A 264 5.56 -6.26 -3.23
N TYR A 265 4.76 -6.84 -4.11
CA TYR A 265 3.51 -7.48 -3.72
C TYR A 265 3.74 -8.91 -3.26
N ASN A 266 2.99 -9.35 -2.25
CA ASN A 266 2.88 -10.75 -1.89
C ASN A 266 2.42 -11.57 -3.11
N PRO A 267 2.89 -12.82 -3.25
CA PRO A 267 2.43 -13.72 -4.29
C PRO A 267 0.91 -13.95 -4.22
N TRP A 268 0.37 -14.53 -5.31
CA TRP A 268 -1.03 -14.88 -5.36
C TRP A 268 -1.40 -15.88 -4.27
N VAL A 269 -2.46 -15.57 -3.54
CA VAL A 269 -3.12 -16.46 -2.57
C VAL A 269 -4.35 -17.03 -3.25
N HIS A 270 -4.59 -18.33 -3.08
CA HIS A 270 -5.74 -19.04 -3.63
C HIS A 270 -6.54 -19.65 -2.49
N ARG A 271 -7.84 -19.45 -2.49
CA ARG A 271 -8.76 -20.03 -1.52
C ARG A 271 -9.93 -20.69 -2.23
N VAL A 272 -10.28 -21.86 -1.78
CA VAL A 272 -11.48 -22.59 -2.24
C VAL A 272 -12.32 -22.93 -1.02
N ASP A 273 -13.57 -22.51 -1.04
CA ASP A 273 -14.55 -22.85 -0.02
C ASP A 273 -15.65 -23.70 -0.65
N PHE A 274 -16.07 -24.76 0.05
CA PHE A 274 -17.21 -25.60 -0.31
C PHE A 274 -18.19 -25.65 0.86
N SER A 275 -19.48 -25.50 0.55
CA SER A 275 -20.55 -25.64 1.52
C SER A 275 -21.65 -26.58 0.96
N TYR A 276 -22.13 -27.42 1.82
CA TYR A 276 -23.31 -28.28 1.56
C TYR A 276 -24.35 -28.05 2.64
N LYS A 277 -25.60 -27.87 2.23
CA LYS A 277 -26.76 -27.75 3.12
C LYS A 277 -27.89 -28.62 2.58
N HIS A 278 -28.61 -29.29 3.48
CA HIS A 278 -29.83 -30.02 3.16
C HIS A 278 -30.97 -29.52 4.05
N ASP A 279 -32.11 -29.19 3.44
CA ASP A 279 -33.29 -28.75 4.16
C ASP A 279 -34.23 -29.96 4.41
N PHE A 280 -34.39 -30.31 5.68
CA PHE A 280 -35.32 -31.34 6.14
C PHE A 280 -36.67 -30.70 6.44
N LYS A 281 -37.76 -31.41 6.01
CA LYS A 281 -39.11 -31.06 6.45
C LYS A 281 -39.48 -31.96 7.61
N LEU A 282 -39.61 -31.38 8.81
CA LEU A 282 -40.05 -32.10 10.00
C LEU A 282 -41.51 -31.73 10.30
N ASN A 283 -42.38 -32.73 10.39
CA ASN A 283 -43.76 -32.54 10.82
C ASN A 283 -43.88 -32.95 12.28
N ILE A 284 -44.09 -32.01 13.18
CA ILE A 284 -44.28 -32.26 14.62
C ILE A 284 -45.74 -31.90 14.96
N GLY A 285 -46.56 -32.96 15.18
CA GLY A 285 -47.98 -32.75 15.44
C GLY A 285 -48.75 -32.14 14.26
N SER A 286 -49.61 -31.17 14.53
CA SER A 286 -50.39 -30.44 13.52
C SER A 286 -49.63 -29.20 12.96
N THR A 287 -48.44 -28.89 13.43
CA THR A 287 -47.67 -27.72 13.04
C THR A 287 -46.54 -28.13 12.10
N LYS A 288 -46.49 -27.52 10.90
CA LYS A 288 -45.38 -27.67 9.94
C LYS A 288 -44.30 -26.65 10.32
N HIS A 289 -43.11 -27.11 10.57
CA HIS A 289 -41.93 -26.30 10.82
C HIS A 289 -40.91 -26.43 9.70
#